data_b4dc26438969a6325049f1e05a91f2ca
#
_entry.id   b4dc26438969a6325049f1e05a91f2ca
#
_cell.length_a   1.000
_cell.length_b   1.000
_cell.length_c   1.000
_cell.angle_alpha   90.00
_cell.angle_beta   90.00
_cell.angle_gamma   90.00
#
_symmetry.space_group_name_H-M   'P 1'
#
loop_
_entity.id
_entity.type
_entity.pdbx_description
1 polymer ?
#
loop_
_entity_poly.entity_id
_entity_poly.type
_entity_poly.pdbx_seq_one_letter_code
_entity_poly.pdbx_strand_id
1 'polypeptide(L)'
;MFSMWRPLLDEETINQRVAARLARQELFSQASMPTISFVIEEFVLRRPLGGWAVMQGQLEQILLYGHRRNVEIQVMPIERDEHAGLEGPFTLIETHEGQRIAYVEAYKDSRLYTERRLVREIEEQYGILRAQALTPRESLAVVEKLLGER
;
A
#
# COMPACT_ATOMS: atom_id res chain seq x y z
N MET A 1 7.16 2.34 13.69
CA MET A 1 7.07 3.59 12.89
C MET A 1 6.43 4.74 13.67
N PHE A 2 5.26 4.55 14.30
CA PHE A 2 4.57 5.63 15.04
C PHE A 2 5.39 6.20 16.21
N SER A 3 6.23 5.40 16.86
CA SER A 3 7.08 5.83 17.98
C SER A 3 8.17 6.84 17.58
N MET A 4 8.41 7.01 16.27
CA MET A 4 9.41 7.94 15.74
C MET A 4 8.86 9.34 15.48
N TRP A 5 7.56 9.53 15.64
CA TRP A 5 6.93 10.82 15.39
C TRP A 5 7.12 11.82 16.52
N ARG A 6 7.17 13.08 16.18
CA ARG A 6 7.26 14.17 17.17
C ARG A 6 6.12 15.17 16.98
N PRO A 7 5.42 15.60 18.06
CA PRO A 7 5.63 15.16 19.44
C PRO A 7 5.43 13.65 19.60
N LEU A 8 6.13 13.06 20.54
CA LEU A 8 6.05 11.63 20.79
C LEU A 8 4.63 11.21 21.15
N LEU A 9 4.14 10.18 20.50
CA LEU A 9 2.87 9.58 20.84
C LEU A 9 3.03 8.75 22.12
N ASP A 10 2.00 8.74 22.96
CA ASP A 10 2.01 7.86 24.13
C ASP A 10 1.90 6.40 23.73
N GLU A 11 2.30 5.50 24.62
CA GLU A 11 2.34 4.07 24.35
C GLU A 11 0.95 3.49 24.05
N GLU A 12 -0.08 3.98 24.73
CA GLU A 12 -1.46 3.54 24.50
C GLU A 12 -1.93 3.91 23.08
N THR A 13 -1.67 5.14 22.64
CA THR A 13 -2.01 5.58 21.28
C THR A 13 -1.27 4.76 20.23
N ILE A 14 0.01 4.46 20.45
CA ILE A 14 0.80 3.60 19.56
C ILE A 14 0.16 2.21 19.48
N ASN A 15 -0.17 1.61 20.61
CA ASN A 15 -0.77 0.29 20.66
C ASN A 15 -2.14 0.25 19.97
N GLN A 16 -2.96 1.28 20.14
CA GLN A 16 -4.24 1.39 19.44
C GLN A 16 -4.08 1.47 17.92
N ARG A 17 -3.12 2.24 17.44
CA ARG A 17 -2.86 2.36 16.00
C ARG A 17 -2.30 1.08 15.39
N VAL A 18 -1.43 0.39 16.12
CA VAL A 18 -0.91 -0.92 15.70
C VAL A 18 -2.04 -1.93 15.64
N ALA A 19 -2.88 -2.01 16.67
CA ALA A 19 -4.02 -2.91 16.71
C ALA A 19 -5.00 -2.65 15.55
N ALA A 20 -5.27 -1.38 15.23
CA ALA A 20 -6.13 -1.02 14.10
C ALA A 20 -5.55 -1.45 12.75
N ARG A 21 -4.23 -1.34 12.57
CA ARG A 21 -3.55 -1.81 11.37
C ARG A 21 -3.58 -3.33 11.23
N LEU A 22 -3.36 -4.04 12.33
CA LEU A 22 -3.43 -5.51 12.34
C LEU A 22 -4.85 -6.00 12.06
N ALA A 23 -5.86 -5.35 12.62
CA ALA A 23 -7.25 -5.70 12.35
C ALA A 23 -7.61 -5.56 10.87
N ARG A 24 -7.08 -4.56 10.17
CA ARG A 24 -7.30 -4.42 8.72
C ARG A 24 -6.72 -5.56 7.90
N GLN A 25 -5.70 -6.25 8.39
CA GLN A 25 -5.14 -7.41 7.70
C GLN A 25 -6.09 -8.60 7.66
N GLU A 26 -7.11 -8.63 8.52
CA GLU A 26 -8.13 -9.69 8.50
C GLU A 26 -8.94 -9.70 7.20
N LEU A 27 -8.94 -8.62 6.43
CA LEU A 27 -9.54 -8.58 5.10
C LEU A 27 -8.98 -9.65 4.17
N PHE A 28 -7.72 -10.03 4.36
CA PHE A 28 -7.07 -11.04 3.54
C PHE A 28 -7.50 -12.47 3.85
N SER A 29 -8.15 -12.69 4.99
CA SER A 29 -8.58 -14.02 5.44
C SER A 29 -10.09 -14.20 5.52
N GLN A 30 -10.88 -13.22 5.09
CA GLN A 30 -12.33 -13.32 5.08
C GLN A 30 -12.83 -14.27 3.99
N ALA A 31 -13.96 -14.95 4.26
CA ALA A 31 -14.55 -15.90 3.33
C ALA A 31 -14.97 -15.26 1.99
N SER A 32 -15.45 -14.01 2.01
CA SER A 32 -15.72 -13.21 0.83
C SER A 32 -14.56 -12.23 0.63
N MET A 33 -13.43 -12.71 0.12
CA MET A 33 -12.24 -11.89 -0.06
C MET A 33 -12.47 -10.83 -1.13
N PRO A 34 -12.21 -9.55 -0.81
CA PRO A 34 -12.23 -8.51 -1.82
C PRO A 34 -11.07 -8.70 -2.81
N THR A 35 -11.21 -8.18 -4.02
CA THR A 35 -10.09 -8.04 -4.93
C THR A 35 -9.30 -6.80 -4.50
N ILE A 36 -8.00 -6.99 -4.29
CA ILE A 36 -7.12 -5.94 -3.79
C ILE A 36 -5.94 -5.78 -4.73
N SER A 37 -5.62 -4.55 -5.08
CA SER A 37 -4.40 -4.25 -5.83
C SER A 37 -3.62 -3.15 -5.15
N PHE A 38 -2.29 -3.23 -5.23
CA PHE A 38 -1.37 -2.27 -4.67
C PHE A 38 -0.36 -1.83 -5.71
N VAL A 39 -0.01 -0.55 -5.68
CA VAL A 39 1.21 -0.06 -6.32
C VAL A 39 2.09 0.49 -5.20
N ILE A 40 3.27 -0.08 -5.04
CA ILE A 40 4.20 0.24 -3.96
C ILE A 40 5.48 0.80 -4.58
N GLU A 41 5.96 1.92 -4.06
CA GLU A 41 7.22 2.50 -4.47
C GLU A 41 8.39 1.57 -4.11
N GLU A 42 9.30 1.35 -5.05
CA GLU A 42 10.47 0.49 -4.81
C GLU A 42 11.32 0.97 -3.64
N PHE A 43 11.47 2.27 -3.44
CA PHE A 43 12.28 2.79 -2.34
C PHE A 43 11.75 2.40 -0.96
N VAL A 44 10.44 2.19 -0.83
CA VAL A 44 9.81 1.71 0.42
C VAL A 44 10.31 0.31 0.76
N LEU A 45 10.47 -0.53 -0.25
CA LEU A 45 10.95 -1.90 -0.09
C LEU A 45 12.45 -1.98 0.25
N ARG A 46 13.20 -0.97 -0.14
CA ARG A 46 14.66 -0.92 0.09
C ARG A 46 15.06 -0.25 1.40
N ARG A 47 14.14 0.46 2.03
CA ARG A 47 14.42 1.19 3.28
C ARG A 47 14.17 0.28 4.49
N PRO A 48 15.21 -0.04 5.26
CA PRO A 48 15.09 -0.99 6.39
C PRO A 48 14.50 -0.33 7.64
N LEU A 49 13.28 0.18 7.56
CA LEU A 49 12.57 0.76 8.71
C LEU A 49 12.30 -0.33 9.74
N GLY A 50 12.74 -0.08 10.97
CA GLY A 50 12.65 -1.08 12.04
C GLY A 50 13.79 -2.11 12.04
N GLY A 51 14.78 -1.96 11.14
CA GLY A 51 15.89 -2.87 10.97
C GLY A 51 15.64 -3.93 9.90
N TRP A 52 16.71 -4.63 9.52
CA TRP A 52 16.65 -5.61 8.45
C TRP A 52 15.79 -6.82 8.78
N ALA A 53 15.80 -7.29 10.03
CA ALA A 53 14.96 -8.42 10.43
C ALA A 53 13.48 -8.13 10.26
N VAL A 54 13.05 -6.92 10.63
CA VAL A 54 11.66 -6.47 10.44
C VAL A 54 11.35 -6.35 8.96
N MET A 55 12.24 -5.76 8.17
CA MET A 55 12.04 -5.59 6.74
C MET A 55 11.99 -6.91 6.00
N GLN A 56 12.81 -7.87 6.38
CA GLN A 56 12.77 -9.23 5.84
C GLN A 56 11.38 -9.85 6.04
N GLY A 57 10.85 -9.75 7.26
CA GLY A 57 9.50 -10.24 7.56
C GLY A 57 8.43 -9.57 6.71
N GLN A 58 8.55 -8.26 6.45
CA GLN A 58 7.63 -7.54 5.58
C GLN A 58 7.71 -8.01 4.13
N LEU A 59 8.90 -8.19 3.60
CA LEU A 59 9.08 -8.68 2.24
C LEU A 59 8.52 -10.10 2.06
N GLU A 60 8.70 -10.97 3.06
CA GLU A 60 8.11 -12.31 3.07
C GLU A 60 6.58 -12.25 3.06
N GLN A 61 5.97 -11.34 3.82
CA GLN A 61 4.53 -11.12 3.83
C GLN A 61 4.02 -10.63 2.47
N ILE A 62 4.75 -9.74 1.82
CA ILE A 62 4.40 -9.25 0.49
C ILE A 62 4.38 -10.40 -0.51
N LEU A 63 5.37 -11.29 -0.47
CA LEU A 63 5.39 -12.48 -1.33
C LEU A 63 4.21 -13.40 -1.04
N LEU A 64 3.93 -13.66 0.23
CA LEU A 64 2.82 -14.51 0.64
C LEU A 64 1.48 -14.00 0.12
N TYR A 65 1.19 -12.71 0.31
CA TYR A 65 -0.05 -12.10 -0.17
C TYR A 65 -0.07 -11.94 -1.68
N GLY A 66 1.07 -11.64 -2.31
CA GLY A 66 1.16 -11.45 -3.75
C GLY A 66 0.89 -12.70 -4.58
N HIS A 67 0.96 -13.86 -3.97
CA HIS A 67 0.62 -15.14 -4.63
C HIS A 67 -0.87 -15.48 -4.55
N ARG A 68 -1.67 -14.73 -3.80
CA ARG A 68 -3.11 -14.97 -3.70
C ARG A 68 -3.82 -14.50 -4.95
N ARG A 69 -4.87 -15.22 -5.37
CA ARG A 69 -5.63 -14.90 -6.59
C ARG A 69 -6.34 -13.56 -6.55
N ASN A 70 -6.73 -13.12 -5.36
CA ASN A 70 -7.46 -11.86 -5.17
C ASN A 70 -6.56 -10.66 -4.91
N VAL A 71 -5.24 -10.84 -4.92
CA VAL A 71 -4.26 -9.78 -4.60
C VAL A 71 -3.30 -9.60 -5.77
N GLU A 72 -3.16 -8.35 -6.21
CA GLU A 72 -2.12 -7.95 -7.16
C GLU A 72 -1.21 -6.92 -6.51
N ILE A 73 0.08 -7.14 -6.58
CA ILE A 73 1.09 -6.21 -6.07
C ILE A 73 2.00 -5.82 -7.22
N GLN A 74 2.08 -4.52 -7.46
CA GLN A 74 2.97 -3.94 -8.47
C GLN A 74 3.96 -2.99 -7.80
N VAL A 75 5.19 -3.02 -8.24
CA VAL A 75 6.25 -2.15 -7.75
C VAL A 75 6.48 -1.03 -8.75
N MET A 76 6.50 0.20 -8.26
CA MET A 76 6.91 1.37 -9.04
C MET A 76 8.42 1.51 -8.96
N PRO A 77 9.15 1.31 -10.07
CA PRO A 77 10.61 1.37 -10.04
C PRO A 77 11.15 2.76 -9.69
N ILE A 78 12.28 2.80 -9.00
CA ILE A 78 12.98 4.04 -8.67
C ILE A 78 13.36 4.82 -9.94
N GLU A 79 13.64 4.12 -11.02
CA GLU A 79 14.05 4.70 -12.30
C GLU A 79 12.93 5.48 -13.00
N ARG A 80 11.70 5.37 -12.54
CA ARG A 80 10.60 6.21 -13.04
C ARG A 80 10.69 7.58 -12.39
N ASP A 81 11.37 8.50 -13.03
CA ASP A 81 11.57 9.87 -12.56
C ASP A 81 10.29 10.70 -12.59
N GLU A 82 9.33 10.34 -13.44
CA GLU A 82 7.99 10.95 -13.46
C GLU A 82 6.91 9.88 -13.41
N HIS A 83 6.00 9.99 -12.46
CA HIS A 83 4.80 9.15 -12.41
C HIS A 83 3.66 9.82 -11.64
N ALA A 84 2.44 9.34 -11.86
CA ALA A 84 1.23 9.94 -11.32
C ALA A 84 1.08 9.84 -9.79
N GLY A 85 1.92 9.04 -9.12
CA GLY A 85 1.86 8.83 -7.68
C GLY A 85 2.68 9.80 -6.83
N LEU A 86 3.36 10.78 -7.45
CA LEU A 86 4.24 11.69 -6.70
C LEU A 86 3.49 12.65 -5.75
N GLU A 87 2.18 12.80 -5.91
CA GLU A 87 1.36 13.67 -5.08
C GLU A 87 0.96 13.05 -3.73
N GLY A 88 1.33 11.82 -3.48
CA GLY A 88 1.10 11.14 -2.22
C GLY A 88 0.20 9.90 -2.31
N PRO A 89 0.03 9.19 -1.19
CA PRO A 89 -0.72 7.95 -1.18
C PRO A 89 -2.23 8.18 -1.19
N PHE A 90 -2.95 7.27 -1.83
CA PHE A 90 -4.40 7.25 -1.82
C PHE A 90 -4.92 5.80 -1.84
N THR A 91 -6.19 5.65 -1.45
CA THR A 91 -6.87 4.36 -1.47
C THR A 91 -8.20 4.52 -2.20
N LEU A 92 -8.47 3.61 -3.12
CA LEU A 92 -9.75 3.54 -3.82
C LEU A 92 -10.53 2.33 -3.31
N ILE A 93 -11.81 2.53 -3.03
CA ILE A 93 -12.70 1.50 -2.51
C ILE A 93 -13.95 1.46 -3.36
N GLU A 94 -14.36 0.25 -3.76
CA GLU A 94 -15.67 0.00 -4.32
C GLU A 94 -16.42 -0.90 -3.34
N THR A 95 -17.58 -0.45 -2.88
CA THR A 95 -18.42 -1.22 -1.95
C THR A 95 -19.20 -2.29 -2.70
N HIS A 96 -19.79 -3.25 -1.97
CA HIS A 96 -20.68 -4.25 -2.55
C HIS A 96 -21.88 -3.64 -3.26
N GLU A 97 -22.29 -2.45 -2.85
CA GLU A 97 -23.42 -1.70 -3.44
C GLU A 97 -23.01 -0.90 -4.67
N GLY A 98 -21.72 -0.96 -5.05
CA GLY A 98 -21.19 -0.24 -6.20
C GLY A 98 -20.80 1.20 -5.96
N GLN A 99 -20.82 1.67 -4.71
CA GLN A 99 -20.36 2.99 -4.36
C GLN A 99 -18.84 3.06 -4.45
N ARG A 100 -18.32 4.08 -5.10
CA ARG A 100 -16.88 4.31 -5.24
C ARG A 100 -16.44 5.48 -4.38
N ILE A 101 -15.40 5.24 -3.60
CA ILE A 101 -14.88 6.17 -2.61
C ILE A 101 -13.37 6.28 -2.80
N ALA A 102 -12.85 7.50 -2.70
CA ALA A 102 -11.41 7.74 -2.68
C ALA A 102 -11.00 8.34 -1.34
N TYR A 103 -9.96 7.78 -0.74
CA TYR A 103 -9.35 8.29 0.47
C TYR A 103 -7.95 8.78 0.13
N VAL A 104 -7.71 10.07 0.32
CA VAL A 104 -6.40 10.69 0.05
C VAL A 104 -5.75 11.05 1.36
N GLU A 105 -4.55 10.52 1.59
CA GLU A 105 -3.80 10.78 2.80
C GLU A 105 -2.95 12.05 2.64
N ALA A 106 -3.09 12.94 3.63
CA ALA A 106 -2.26 14.15 3.76
C ALA A 106 -1.78 14.26 5.21
N TYR A 107 -0.73 15.03 5.44
CA TYR A 107 -0.07 15.10 6.74
C TYR A 107 -1.02 15.38 7.91
N LYS A 108 -1.92 16.35 7.75
CA LYS A 108 -2.86 16.73 8.81
C LYS A 108 -4.32 16.69 8.38
N ASP A 109 -4.59 16.45 7.12
CA ASP A 109 -5.91 16.67 6.54
C ASP A 109 -6.22 15.60 5.50
N SER A 110 -6.29 14.35 5.96
CA SER A 110 -6.73 13.24 5.13
C SER A 110 -8.18 13.42 4.76
N ARG A 111 -8.53 13.20 3.49
CA ARG A 111 -9.87 13.44 2.97
C ARG A 111 -10.50 12.21 2.33
N LEU A 112 -11.80 12.08 2.58
CA LEU A 112 -12.65 11.10 1.93
C LEU A 112 -13.46 11.80 0.84
N TYR A 113 -13.33 11.31 -0.39
CA TYR A 113 -14.08 11.84 -1.53
C TYR A 113 -15.13 10.85 -1.99
N THR A 114 -16.36 11.31 -2.10
CA THR A 114 -17.48 10.51 -2.63
C THR A 114 -18.07 11.14 -3.89
N GLU A 115 -17.70 12.37 -4.22
CA GLU A 115 -18.13 13.04 -5.43
C GLU A 115 -17.61 12.30 -6.66
N ARG A 116 -18.52 11.87 -7.52
CA ARG A 116 -18.21 11.00 -8.68
C ARG A 116 -17.09 11.53 -9.56
N ARG A 117 -17.06 12.82 -9.83
CA ARG A 117 -16.04 13.43 -10.69
C ARG A 117 -14.63 13.32 -10.07
N LEU A 118 -14.52 13.63 -8.78
CA LEU A 118 -13.23 13.58 -8.08
C LEU A 118 -12.72 12.16 -7.92
N VAL A 119 -13.61 11.24 -7.58
CA VAL A 119 -13.24 9.80 -7.48
C VAL A 119 -12.75 9.30 -8.83
N ARG A 120 -13.43 9.66 -9.92
CA ARG A 120 -13.05 9.26 -11.28
C ARG A 120 -11.66 9.78 -11.66
N GLU A 121 -11.33 11.01 -11.31
CA GLU A 121 -10.00 11.58 -11.56
C GLU A 121 -8.90 10.74 -10.87
N ILE A 122 -9.15 10.34 -9.63
CA ILE A 122 -8.21 9.50 -8.88
C ILE A 122 -8.11 8.10 -9.44
N GLU A 123 -9.24 7.53 -9.90
CA GLU A 123 -9.24 6.23 -10.58
C GLU A 123 -8.42 6.26 -11.87
N GLU A 124 -8.53 7.34 -12.64
CA GLU A 124 -7.73 7.53 -13.86
C GLU A 124 -6.23 7.63 -13.52
N GLN A 125 -5.90 8.34 -12.46
CA GLN A 125 -4.53 8.42 -11.95
C GLN A 125 -4.00 7.03 -11.57
N TYR A 126 -4.81 6.22 -10.91
CA TYR A 126 -4.45 4.86 -10.55
C TYR A 126 -4.20 3.97 -11.78
N GLY A 127 -5.01 4.10 -12.80
CA GLY A 127 -4.81 3.41 -14.07
C GLY A 127 -3.47 3.77 -14.71
N ILE A 128 -3.08 5.04 -14.68
CA ILE A 128 -1.79 5.51 -15.18
C ILE A 128 -0.65 4.93 -14.35
N LEU A 129 -0.77 4.93 -13.02
CA LEU A 129 0.24 4.34 -12.14
C LEU A 129 0.48 2.87 -12.45
N ARG A 130 -0.59 2.10 -12.63
CA ARG A 130 -0.47 0.68 -12.95
C ARG A 130 0.21 0.44 -14.30
N ALA A 131 -0.03 1.33 -15.26
CA ALA A 131 0.62 1.25 -16.57
C ALA A 131 2.13 1.59 -16.51
N GLN A 132 2.53 2.43 -15.57
CA GLN A 132 3.93 2.82 -15.38
C GLN A 132 4.71 1.85 -14.49
N ALA A 133 4.03 1.10 -13.63
CA ALA A 133 4.63 0.16 -12.70
C ALA A 133 5.07 -1.12 -13.41
N LEU A 134 5.89 -1.91 -12.71
CA LEU A 134 6.20 -3.26 -13.13
C LEU A 134 4.93 -4.13 -13.11
N THR A 135 4.92 -5.19 -13.91
CA THR A 135 3.83 -6.18 -13.84
C THR A 135 3.83 -6.87 -12.47
N PRO A 136 2.72 -7.51 -12.07
CA PRO A 136 2.69 -8.26 -10.81
C PRO A 136 3.80 -9.31 -10.72
N ARG A 137 4.06 -10.02 -11.80
CA ARG A 137 5.11 -11.05 -11.85
C ARG A 137 6.51 -10.46 -11.68
N GLU A 138 6.82 -9.41 -12.42
CA GLU A 138 8.09 -8.69 -12.31
C GLU A 138 8.27 -8.11 -10.91
N SER A 139 7.19 -7.63 -10.32
CA SER A 139 7.21 -7.03 -8.97
C SER A 139 7.57 -8.05 -7.89
N LEU A 140 6.99 -9.25 -7.95
CA LEU A 140 7.34 -10.31 -7.01
C LEU A 140 8.80 -10.75 -7.19
N ALA A 141 9.32 -10.76 -8.41
CA ALA A 141 10.72 -11.04 -8.67
C ALA A 141 11.66 -10.02 -8.02
N VAL A 142 11.28 -8.75 -8.01
CA VAL A 142 12.04 -7.69 -7.32
C VAL A 142 12.05 -7.96 -5.80
N VAL A 143 10.94 -8.33 -5.21
CA VAL A 143 10.86 -8.64 -3.78
C VAL A 143 11.71 -9.85 -3.44
N GLU A 144 11.66 -10.92 -4.23
CA GLU A 144 12.50 -12.11 -4.06
C GLU A 144 13.99 -11.78 -4.12
N LYS A 145 14.37 -10.93 -5.07
CA LYS A 145 15.75 -10.48 -5.21
C LYS A 145 16.22 -9.71 -3.98
N LEU A 146 15.38 -8.81 -3.45
CA LEU A 146 15.71 -8.05 -2.24
C LEU A 146 15.91 -8.97 -1.03
N LEU A 147 15.12 -10.03 -0.91
CA LEU A 147 15.29 -11.04 0.14
C LEU A 147 16.60 -11.79 -0.03
N GLY A 148 17.02 -12.10 -1.27
CA GLY A 148 18.24 -12.81 -1.56
C GLY A 148 19.52 -12.01 -1.37
N GLU A 149 19.46 -10.68 -1.29
CA GLU A 149 20.61 -9.79 -1.10
C GLU A 149 21.13 -9.71 0.35
N ARG A 150 20.66 -10.56 1.25
CA ARG A 150 21.01 -10.52 2.68
C ARG A 150 21.69 -11.75 3.18
#